data_fdf48b024e27879456470810ea6ff2a3
#
_entry.id   fdf48b024e27879456470810ea6ff2a3
#
_cell.length_a   1.000
_cell.length_b   1.000
_cell.length_c   1.000
_cell.angle_alpha   90.00
_cell.angle_beta   90.00
_cell.angle_gamma   90.00
#
_symmetry.space_group_name_H-M   'P 1'
#
loop_
_entity.id
_entity.type
_entity.pdbx_description
1 polymer ?
#
loop_
_entity_poly.entity_id
_entity_poly.type
_entity_poly.pdbx_seq_one_letter_code
_entity_poly.pdbx_strand_id
1 'polypeptide(L)'
;MSTTTRTLAILAALCAAGCFQVKTESEIKPIHITMDINLKVDKELDKAFADENSQKPQGNFKAVKEMVDRGAAGMTNLGMLEARAAATDDERILVAEENSKRMKRFSAIAKESGTSLESVQKRHAARMREKMPAGVWYQDDAGKWVQKK
;
A
#
# COMPACT_ATOMS: atom_id res chain seq x y z
N MET A 1 12.64 56.70 53.82
CA MET A 1 12.31 55.82 52.66
C MET A 1 11.54 54.66 53.22
N SER A 2 10.29 54.55 52.85
CA SER A 2 9.25 53.74 53.51
C SER A 2 9.46 52.25 53.17
N THR A 3 9.30 51.40 54.21
CA THR A 3 9.35 49.93 54.12
C THR A 3 8.42 49.31 53.06
N THR A 4 7.38 50.04 52.68
CA THR A 4 6.41 49.67 51.64
C THR A 4 7.01 49.62 50.25
N THR A 5 8.01 50.46 49.94
CA THR A 5 8.68 50.52 48.61
C THR A 5 9.63 49.32 48.39
N ARG A 6 10.18 48.77 49.49
CA ARG A 6 11.08 47.59 49.39
C ARG A 6 10.33 46.28 49.21
N THR A 7 9.13 46.14 49.77
CA THR A 7 8.29 44.94 49.60
C THR A 7 7.69 44.86 48.21
N LEU A 8 7.34 45.99 47.56
CA LEU A 8 6.84 46.01 46.20
C LEU A 8 7.90 45.60 45.17
N ALA A 9 9.17 45.99 45.38
CA ALA A 9 10.28 45.61 44.49
C ALA A 9 10.62 44.10 44.55
N ILE A 10 10.44 43.43 45.65
CA ILE A 10 10.69 42.01 45.82
C ILE A 10 9.57 41.16 45.15
N LEU A 11 8.31 41.65 45.22
CA LEU A 11 7.19 40.93 44.59
C LEU A 11 7.26 41.00 43.04
N ALA A 12 7.77 42.10 42.47
CA ALA A 12 7.94 42.28 41.02
C ALA A 12 9.06 41.37 40.45
N ALA A 13 10.08 41.05 41.26
CA ALA A 13 11.19 40.17 40.84
C ALA A 13 10.84 38.66 40.81
N LEU A 14 9.82 38.23 41.54
CA LEU A 14 9.38 36.81 41.53
C LEU A 14 8.48 36.45 40.32
N CYS A 15 7.86 37.44 39.68
CA CYS A 15 6.99 37.18 38.51
C CYS A 15 7.74 36.99 37.19
N ALA A 16 9.04 37.28 37.16
CA ALA A 16 9.86 37.17 35.92
C ALA A 16 10.51 35.78 35.72
N ALA A 17 10.35 34.83 36.67
CA ALA A 17 11.01 33.54 36.64
C ALA A 17 10.04 32.35 36.33
N GLY A 18 9.04 32.56 35.49
CA GLY A 18 8.08 31.50 35.29
C GLY A 18 7.44 31.48 33.91
N CYS A 19 8.17 31.09 32.91
CA CYS A 19 7.63 30.36 31.75
C CYS A 19 8.78 29.69 30.98
N PHE A 20 9.36 28.68 31.60
CA PHE A 20 10.14 27.70 30.84
C PHE A 20 9.15 26.78 30.17
N GLN A 21 8.68 27.18 28.99
CA GLN A 21 7.91 26.28 28.12
C GLN A 21 8.88 25.25 27.56
N VAL A 22 8.93 24.06 28.18
CA VAL A 22 9.52 22.88 27.58
C VAL A 22 8.62 22.48 26.41
N LYS A 23 8.93 22.96 25.21
CA LYS A 23 8.41 22.37 23.99
C LYS A 23 9.06 21.00 23.85
N THR A 24 8.38 19.98 24.33
CA THR A 24 8.66 18.61 23.94
C THR A 24 8.11 18.46 22.52
N GLU A 25 8.84 18.86 21.52
CA GLU A 25 8.61 18.42 20.14
C GLU A 25 8.98 16.95 20.10
N SER A 26 7.99 16.11 20.37
CA SER A 26 8.06 14.70 20.00
C SER A 26 7.91 14.65 18.49
N GLU A 27 9.02 14.82 17.78
CA GLU A 27 9.11 14.61 16.35
C GLU A 27 8.99 13.09 16.12
N ILE A 28 7.74 12.58 16.14
CA ILE A 28 7.46 11.23 15.65
C ILE A 28 7.72 11.32 14.14
N LYS A 29 8.89 10.88 13.73
CA LYS A 29 9.28 10.86 12.31
C LYS A 29 8.29 9.96 11.58
N PRO A 30 7.42 10.50 10.69
CA PRO A 30 6.41 9.71 10.00
C PRO A 30 7.00 8.62 9.10
N ILE A 31 8.30 8.70 8.80
CA ILE A 31 9.04 7.77 7.95
C ILE A 31 9.12 6.35 8.54
N HIS A 32 9.30 6.18 9.85
CA HIS A 32 9.40 4.86 10.46
C HIS A 32 8.08 4.10 10.43
N ILE A 33 6.97 4.76 10.72
CA ILE A 33 5.63 4.14 10.73
C ILE A 33 5.26 3.65 9.32
N THR A 34 5.56 4.44 8.29
CA THR A 34 5.27 4.07 6.90
C THR A 34 6.12 2.88 6.43
N MET A 35 7.38 2.80 6.86
CA MET A 35 8.26 1.67 6.53
C MET A 35 7.79 0.37 7.18
N ASP A 36 7.38 0.41 8.45
CA ASP A 36 6.89 -0.77 9.18
C ASP A 36 5.59 -1.30 8.59
N ILE A 37 4.67 -0.42 8.22
CA ILE A 37 3.41 -0.78 7.55
C ILE A 37 3.70 -1.42 6.20
N ASN A 38 4.57 -0.85 5.38
CA ASN A 38 4.91 -1.39 4.08
C ASN A 38 5.58 -2.77 4.18
N LEU A 39 6.48 -2.97 5.14
CA LEU A 39 7.12 -4.26 5.39
C LEU A 39 6.10 -5.32 5.82
N LYS A 40 5.13 -4.94 6.66
CA LYS A 40 4.05 -5.83 7.08
C LYS A 40 3.16 -6.21 5.91
N VAL A 41 2.75 -5.24 5.10
CA VAL A 41 1.97 -5.46 3.87
C VAL A 41 2.71 -6.40 2.92
N ASP A 42 4.00 -6.21 2.71
CA ASP A 42 4.79 -7.08 1.83
C ASP A 42 4.82 -8.53 2.30
N LYS A 43 5.00 -8.77 3.61
CA LYS A 43 4.95 -10.13 4.19
C LYS A 43 3.59 -10.79 3.99
N GLU A 44 2.51 -10.04 4.22
CA GLU A 44 1.16 -10.59 4.05
C GLU A 44 0.82 -10.82 2.57
N LEU A 45 1.29 -9.97 1.66
CA LEU A 45 1.19 -10.20 0.22
C LEU A 45 1.95 -11.46 -0.19
N ASP A 46 3.17 -11.67 0.30
CA ASP A 46 3.94 -12.89 -0.03
C ASP A 46 3.23 -14.17 0.42
N LYS A 47 2.61 -14.17 1.60
CA LYS A 47 1.83 -15.31 2.08
C LYS A 47 0.55 -15.52 1.26
N ALA A 48 -0.22 -14.44 1.03
CA ALA A 48 -1.52 -14.52 0.40
C ALA A 48 -1.45 -14.87 -1.10
N PHE A 49 -0.34 -14.55 -1.76
CA PHE A 49 -0.11 -14.78 -3.19
C PHE A 49 1.05 -15.76 -3.46
N ALA A 50 1.35 -16.64 -2.52
CA ALA A 50 2.41 -17.63 -2.65
C ALA A 50 2.23 -18.51 -3.90
N ASP A 51 0.98 -18.90 -4.22
CA ASP A 51 0.66 -19.73 -5.39
C ASP A 51 0.92 -18.98 -6.71
N GLU A 52 0.67 -17.67 -6.76
CA GLU A 52 0.97 -16.84 -7.95
C GLU A 52 2.48 -16.64 -8.14
N ASN A 53 3.25 -16.69 -7.06
CA ASN A 53 4.71 -16.56 -7.09
C ASN A 53 5.42 -17.89 -7.30
N SER A 54 4.69 -19.02 -7.30
CA SER A 54 5.30 -20.34 -7.47
C SER A 54 5.74 -20.60 -8.92
N GLN A 55 6.82 -21.36 -9.10
CA GLN A 55 7.28 -21.76 -10.44
C GLN A 55 6.35 -22.80 -11.11
N LYS A 56 5.42 -23.36 -10.36
CA LYS A 56 4.42 -24.33 -10.83
C LYS A 56 3.02 -23.84 -10.45
N PRO A 57 2.43 -22.93 -11.25
CA PRO A 57 1.08 -22.45 -10.99
C PRO A 57 0.07 -23.60 -11.07
N GLN A 58 -0.86 -23.63 -10.12
CA GLN A 58 -1.90 -24.65 -10.04
C GLN A 58 -3.30 -24.05 -10.22
N GLY A 59 -4.24 -24.89 -10.67
CA GLY A 59 -5.65 -24.51 -10.78
C GLY A 59 -5.88 -23.33 -11.73
N ASN A 60 -6.79 -22.43 -11.32
CA ASN A 60 -7.19 -21.26 -12.12
C ASN A 60 -6.03 -20.31 -12.42
N PHE A 61 -5.02 -20.29 -11.58
CA PHE A 61 -3.87 -19.41 -11.79
C PHE A 61 -3.05 -19.79 -13.03
N LYS A 62 -2.95 -21.07 -13.37
CA LYS A 62 -2.31 -21.50 -14.62
C LYS A 62 -3.05 -20.94 -15.84
N ALA A 63 -4.38 -21.07 -15.87
CA ALA A 63 -5.18 -20.53 -16.95
C ALA A 63 -5.10 -19.00 -17.05
N VAL A 64 -5.14 -18.30 -15.91
CA VAL A 64 -4.95 -16.83 -15.86
C VAL A 64 -3.58 -16.45 -16.41
N LYS A 65 -2.52 -17.18 -16.04
CA LYS A 65 -1.18 -16.88 -16.55
C LYS A 65 -1.11 -17.07 -18.07
N GLU A 66 -1.68 -18.12 -18.61
CA GLU A 66 -1.74 -18.35 -20.06
C GLU A 66 -2.50 -17.22 -20.79
N MET A 67 -3.59 -16.70 -20.20
CA MET A 67 -4.32 -15.55 -20.73
C MET A 67 -3.45 -14.28 -20.73
N VAL A 68 -2.72 -14.03 -19.65
CA VAL A 68 -1.82 -12.87 -19.53
C VAL A 68 -0.68 -12.98 -20.53
N ASP A 69 -0.06 -14.14 -20.65
CA ASP A 69 1.08 -14.38 -21.57
C ASP A 69 0.71 -14.15 -23.03
N ARG A 70 -0.51 -14.50 -23.47
CA ARG A 70 -0.99 -14.26 -24.83
C ARG A 70 -1.72 -12.91 -25.03
N GLY A 71 -1.77 -12.08 -23.98
CA GLY A 71 -2.37 -10.75 -24.04
C GLY A 71 -3.89 -10.70 -23.99
N ALA A 72 -4.58 -11.80 -23.64
CA ALA A 72 -6.03 -11.85 -23.44
C ALA A 72 -6.48 -11.28 -22.07
N ALA A 73 -5.55 -11.14 -21.13
CA ALA A 73 -5.75 -10.39 -19.90
C ALA A 73 -4.57 -9.49 -19.62
N GLY A 74 -4.78 -8.47 -18.80
CA GLY A 74 -3.75 -7.59 -18.29
C GLY A 74 -4.01 -7.23 -16.84
N MET A 75 -3.02 -6.67 -16.16
CA MET A 75 -3.16 -6.24 -14.77
C MET A 75 -3.42 -4.74 -14.69
N THR A 76 -4.43 -4.36 -13.92
CA THR A 76 -4.74 -2.95 -13.64
C THR A 76 -3.73 -2.35 -12.65
N ASN A 77 -3.71 -1.02 -12.54
CA ASN A 77 -2.88 -0.30 -11.58
C ASN A 77 -3.28 -0.55 -10.11
N LEU A 78 -4.40 -1.23 -9.87
CA LEU A 78 -4.85 -1.71 -8.57
C LEU A 78 -4.63 -3.22 -8.37
N GLY A 79 -3.81 -3.86 -9.21
CA GLY A 79 -3.48 -5.28 -9.06
C GLY A 79 -4.63 -6.25 -9.37
N MET A 80 -5.70 -5.76 -9.98
CA MET A 80 -6.79 -6.58 -10.48
C MET A 80 -6.50 -7.02 -11.92
N LEU A 81 -7.15 -8.06 -12.38
CA LEU A 81 -7.08 -8.50 -13.77
C LEU A 81 -8.19 -7.84 -14.59
N GLU A 82 -7.91 -7.55 -15.85
CA GLU A 82 -8.91 -7.12 -16.83
C GLU A 82 -8.80 -7.96 -18.09
N ALA A 83 -9.94 -8.54 -18.49
CA ALA A 83 -10.04 -9.29 -19.73
C ALA A 83 -10.00 -8.33 -20.92
N ARG A 84 -9.13 -8.60 -21.88
CA ARG A 84 -8.96 -7.80 -23.10
C ARG A 84 -9.78 -8.37 -24.24
N ALA A 85 -9.76 -7.71 -25.41
CA ALA A 85 -10.57 -8.07 -26.56
C ALA A 85 -10.39 -9.54 -27.05
N ALA A 86 -9.20 -10.11 -26.82
CA ALA A 86 -8.90 -11.49 -27.20
C ALA A 86 -9.39 -12.56 -26.20
N ALA A 87 -10.04 -12.16 -25.10
CA ALA A 87 -10.58 -13.09 -24.10
C ALA A 87 -11.94 -13.65 -24.54
N THR A 88 -12.13 -14.94 -24.32
CA THR A 88 -13.44 -15.61 -24.47
C THR A 88 -14.37 -15.29 -23.31
N ASP A 89 -15.66 -15.66 -23.42
CA ASP A 89 -16.63 -15.45 -22.33
C ASP A 89 -16.27 -16.26 -21.08
N ASP A 90 -15.83 -17.52 -21.24
CA ASP A 90 -15.38 -18.34 -20.11
C ASP A 90 -14.17 -17.71 -19.40
N GLU A 91 -13.27 -17.14 -20.15
CA GLU A 91 -12.12 -16.43 -19.60
C GLU A 91 -12.48 -15.14 -18.87
N ARG A 92 -13.51 -14.44 -19.31
CA ARG A 92 -14.06 -13.28 -18.59
C ARG A 92 -14.64 -13.70 -17.24
N ILE A 93 -15.31 -14.85 -17.18
CA ILE A 93 -15.81 -15.44 -15.93
C ILE A 93 -14.63 -15.78 -15.02
N LEU A 94 -13.59 -16.43 -15.55
CA LEU A 94 -12.39 -16.77 -14.81
C LEU A 94 -11.69 -15.54 -14.21
N VAL A 95 -11.58 -14.45 -14.97
CA VAL A 95 -11.05 -13.17 -14.49
C VAL A 95 -11.88 -12.60 -13.35
N ALA A 96 -13.22 -12.67 -13.45
CA ALA A 96 -14.10 -12.18 -12.41
C ALA A 96 -13.97 -12.99 -11.11
N GLU A 97 -13.86 -14.32 -11.20
CA GLU A 97 -13.63 -15.20 -10.05
C GLU A 97 -12.29 -14.90 -9.38
N GLU A 98 -11.22 -14.76 -10.16
CA GLU A 98 -9.90 -14.46 -9.63
C GLU A 98 -9.87 -13.08 -8.95
N ASN A 99 -10.51 -12.09 -9.56
CA ASN A 99 -10.66 -10.76 -8.97
C ASN A 99 -11.41 -10.79 -7.63
N SER A 100 -12.45 -11.63 -7.52
CA SER A 100 -13.16 -11.82 -6.25
C SER A 100 -12.24 -12.37 -5.16
N LYS A 101 -11.38 -13.34 -5.49
CA LYS A 101 -10.39 -13.91 -4.57
C LYS A 101 -9.35 -12.86 -4.18
N ARG A 102 -8.81 -12.11 -5.14
CA ARG A 102 -7.84 -11.03 -4.91
C ARG A 102 -8.42 -9.95 -3.99
N MET A 103 -9.65 -9.51 -4.25
CA MET A 103 -10.31 -8.51 -3.42
C MET A 103 -10.45 -8.96 -1.96
N LYS A 104 -10.82 -10.22 -1.71
CA LYS A 104 -10.87 -10.79 -0.35
C LYS A 104 -9.49 -10.77 0.33
N ARG A 105 -8.43 -11.19 -0.39
CA ARG A 105 -7.06 -11.17 0.12
C ARG A 105 -6.61 -9.75 0.45
N PHE A 106 -6.79 -8.79 -0.46
CA PHE A 106 -6.42 -7.39 -0.23
C PHE A 106 -7.16 -6.77 0.96
N SER A 107 -8.46 -7.04 1.09
CA SER A 107 -9.26 -6.54 2.22
C SER A 107 -8.78 -7.11 3.56
N ALA A 108 -8.43 -8.38 3.60
CA ALA A 108 -7.89 -9.01 4.80
C ALA A 108 -6.53 -8.39 5.20
N ILE A 109 -5.62 -8.23 4.23
CA ILE A 109 -4.30 -7.63 4.44
C ILE A 109 -4.43 -6.17 4.92
N ALA A 110 -5.32 -5.39 4.29
CA ALA A 110 -5.56 -4.00 4.68
C ALA A 110 -6.01 -3.89 6.13
N LYS A 111 -6.97 -4.72 6.54
CA LYS A 111 -7.47 -4.80 7.93
C LYS A 111 -6.36 -5.19 8.91
N GLU A 112 -5.61 -6.24 8.60
CA GLU A 112 -4.54 -6.75 9.47
C GLU A 112 -3.37 -5.78 9.60
N SER A 113 -3.01 -5.11 8.51
CA SER A 113 -1.90 -4.16 8.47
C SER A 113 -2.27 -2.75 8.93
N GLY A 114 -3.56 -2.45 9.16
CA GLY A 114 -4.01 -1.13 9.57
C GLY A 114 -3.82 -0.06 8.48
N THR A 115 -3.93 -0.45 7.21
CA THR A 115 -3.77 0.45 6.06
C THR A 115 -5.00 0.44 5.15
N SER A 116 -5.04 1.31 4.14
CA SER A 116 -6.14 1.35 3.19
C SER A 116 -6.07 0.18 2.19
N LEU A 117 -7.24 -0.27 1.72
CA LEU A 117 -7.35 -1.26 0.64
C LEU A 117 -6.56 -0.82 -0.60
N GLU A 118 -6.72 0.44 -0.98
CA GLU A 118 -6.03 1.01 -2.15
C GLU A 118 -4.50 0.95 -2.01
N SER A 119 -3.96 1.21 -0.80
CA SER A 119 -2.52 1.12 -0.54
C SER A 119 -2.00 -0.31 -0.75
N VAL A 120 -2.75 -1.32 -0.28
CA VAL A 120 -2.40 -2.74 -0.49
C VAL A 120 -2.43 -3.10 -1.98
N GLN A 121 -3.49 -2.69 -2.68
CA GLN A 121 -3.66 -2.94 -4.11
C GLN A 121 -2.54 -2.31 -4.95
N LYS A 122 -2.24 -1.03 -4.73
CA LYS A 122 -1.14 -0.33 -5.41
C LYS A 122 0.21 -0.99 -5.11
N ARG A 123 0.44 -1.40 -3.87
CA ARG A 123 1.67 -2.09 -3.48
C ARG A 123 1.82 -3.43 -4.19
N HIS A 124 0.74 -4.22 -4.25
CA HIS A 124 0.72 -5.47 -5.01
C HIS A 124 0.99 -5.24 -6.49
N ALA A 125 0.29 -4.27 -7.11
CA ALA A 125 0.48 -3.94 -8.52
C ALA A 125 1.94 -3.54 -8.83
N ALA A 126 2.57 -2.71 -8.01
CA ALA A 126 3.96 -2.30 -8.17
C ALA A 126 4.91 -3.52 -8.13
N ARG A 127 4.75 -4.40 -7.13
CA ARG A 127 5.58 -5.63 -7.01
C ARG A 127 5.39 -6.59 -8.18
N MET A 128 4.16 -6.75 -8.64
CA MET A 128 3.90 -7.62 -9.80
C MET A 128 4.49 -7.04 -11.09
N ARG A 129 4.42 -5.72 -11.29
CA ARG A 129 5.06 -5.06 -12.45
C ARG A 129 6.57 -5.29 -12.51
N GLU A 130 7.25 -5.32 -11.36
CA GLU A 130 8.69 -5.63 -11.30
C GLU A 130 8.99 -7.05 -11.80
N LYS A 131 8.15 -8.02 -11.46
CA LYS A 131 8.31 -9.45 -11.75
C LYS A 131 7.76 -9.86 -13.11
N MET A 132 6.95 -9.03 -13.78
CA MET A 132 6.35 -9.35 -15.06
C MET A 132 7.39 -9.55 -16.15
N PRO A 133 7.24 -10.58 -17.00
CA PRO A 133 8.07 -10.73 -18.20
C PRO A 133 7.74 -9.66 -19.25
N ALA A 134 8.66 -9.46 -20.20
CA ALA A 134 8.42 -8.57 -21.33
C ALA A 134 7.19 -9.02 -22.15
N GLY A 135 6.49 -8.06 -22.73
CA GLY A 135 5.29 -8.30 -23.55
C GLY A 135 3.96 -8.34 -22.80
N VAL A 136 3.97 -8.49 -21.48
CA VAL A 136 2.75 -8.52 -20.67
C VAL A 136 2.10 -7.14 -20.60
N TRP A 137 0.77 -7.10 -20.73
CA TRP A 137 -0.02 -5.88 -20.60
C TRP A 137 -0.32 -5.53 -19.15
N TYR A 138 -0.09 -4.26 -18.79
CA TYR A 138 -0.45 -3.72 -17.49
C TYR A 138 -0.84 -2.24 -17.60
N GLN A 139 -1.55 -1.73 -16.60
CA GLN A 139 -1.77 -0.30 -16.44
C GLN A 139 -0.62 0.33 -15.66
N ASP A 140 -0.10 1.45 -16.15
CA ASP A 140 0.79 2.31 -15.39
C ASP A 140 0.06 3.01 -14.24
N ASP A 141 0.76 3.83 -13.45
CA ASP A 141 0.16 4.50 -12.30
C ASP A 141 -0.94 5.50 -12.68
N ALA A 142 -0.95 5.98 -13.92
CA ALA A 142 -1.99 6.83 -14.49
C ALA A 142 -3.20 6.04 -15.03
N GLY A 143 -3.16 4.71 -14.98
CA GLY A 143 -4.21 3.83 -15.53
C GLY A 143 -4.13 3.60 -17.04
N LYS A 144 -3.07 4.02 -17.69
CA LYS A 144 -2.85 3.80 -19.13
C LYS A 144 -2.31 2.40 -19.38
N TRP A 145 -2.89 1.69 -20.35
CA TRP A 145 -2.40 0.39 -20.78
C TRP A 145 -1.09 0.48 -21.54
N VAL A 146 -0.09 -0.26 -21.07
CA VAL A 146 1.24 -0.36 -21.64
C VAL A 146 1.73 -1.81 -21.64
N GLN A 147 2.68 -2.14 -22.51
CA GLN A 147 3.37 -3.44 -22.46
C GLN A 147 4.68 -3.31 -21.70
N LYS A 148 4.99 -4.34 -20.91
CA LYS A 148 6.29 -4.47 -20.25
C LYS A 148 7.40 -4.59 -21.32
N LYS A 149 8.41 -3.76 -21.20
CA LYS A 149 9.63 -3.79 -22.04
C LYS A 149 10.61 -4.83 -21.54
#